data_bc24fe399607c6ac528b5b13b04ffa44
#
_entry.id   bc24fe399607c6ac528b5b13b04ffa44
#
_cell.length_a   1.000
_cell.length_b   1.000
_cell.length_c   1.000
_cell.angle_alpha   90.00
_cell.angle_beta   90.00
_cell.angle_gamma   90.00
#
_symmetry.space_group_name_H-M   'P 1'
#
loop_
_entity.id
_entity.type
_entity.pdbx_description
1 polymer ?
#
loop_
_entity_poly.entity_id
_entity_poly.type
_entity_poly.pdbx_seq_one_letter_code
_entity_poly.pdbx_strand_id
1 'polypeptide(L)'
;MQLKIENIKISGAIEILDKLKLKGLKSVHRTRLIRLLSDKLQEVIEEEKSLKESYAAKDDEGKPIIIDDKYDIEETEKLQEDLEAFFNEKVVIDGGDNQVTIKSVKQSLEECDIDWSGQQAYDYANLYEAFEGGDE
;
A
#
# COMPACT_ATOMS: atom_id res chain seq x y z
N MET A 1 5.49 -18.67 1.12
CA MET A 1 5.95 -17.31 0.77
C MET A 1 4.83 -16.30 0.99
N GLN A 2 5.16 -15.18 1.54
CA GLN A 2 4.22 -14.08 1.81
C GLN A 2 4.77 -12.79 1.22
N LEU A 3 3.87 -11.85 0.94
CA LEU A 3 4.23 -10.47 0.64
C LEU A 3 3.85 -9.64 1.87
N LYS A 4 4.82 -8.94 2.47
CA LYS A 4 4.57 -8.02 3.59
C LYS A 4 5.00 -6.63 3.18
N ILE A 5 4.07 -5.69 3.18
CA ILE A 5 4.34 -4.33 2.72
C ILE A 5 3.70 -3.31 3.66
N GLU A 6 4.42 -2.26 4.00
CA GLU A 6 3.89 -1.18 4.82
C GLU A 6 2.79 -0.43 4.06
N ASN A 7 1.77 0.02 4.80
CA ASN A 7 0.64 0.74 4.21
C ASN A 7 1.09 1.88 3.30
N ILE A 8 2.07 2.67 3.74
CA ILE A 8 2.54 3.83 2.99
C ILE A 8 3.21 3.47 1.66
N LYS A 9 3.65 2.23 1.50
CA LYS A 9 4.39 1.78 0.32
C LYS A 9 3.51 1.09 -0.73
N ILE A 10 2.24 0.86 -0.43
CA ILE A 10 1.35 0.12 -1.33
C ILE A 10 1.15 0.85 -2.66
N SER A 11 0.90 2.16 -2.62
CA SER A 11 0.65 2.95 -3.82
C SER A 11 1.82 2.89 -4.81
N GLY A 12 3.05 3.07 -4.31
CA GLY A 12 4.24 2.97 -5.15
C GLY A 12 4.44 1.58 -5.73
N ALA A 13 4.11 0.54 -4.95
CA ALA A 13 4.20 -0.83 -5.41
C ALA A 13 3.27 -1.08 -6.60
N ILE A 14 2.05 -0.57 -6.54
CA ILE A 14 1.08 -0.69 -7.63
C ILE A 14 1.62 -0.02 -8.89
N GLU A 15 2.21 1.16 -8.76
CA GLU A 15 2.80 1.87 -9.90
C GLU A 15 3.92 1.09 -10.56
N ILE A 16 4.80 0.46 -9.78
CA ILE A 16 5.87 -0.38 -10.32
C ILE A 16 5.29 -1.57 -11.07
N LEU A 17 4.33 -2.28 -10.47
CA LEU A 17 3.71 -3.43 -11.10
C LEU A 17 3.04 -3.06 -12.42
N ASP A 18 2.39 -1.90 -12.48
CA ASP A 18 1.72 -1.43 -13.68
C ASP A 18 2.68 -1.19 -14.84
N LYS A 19 3.94 -0.89 -14.54
CA LYS A 19 4.96 -0.60 -15.55
C LYS A 19 5.71 -1.84 -16.06
N LEU A 20 5.52 -2.98 -15.43
CA LEU A 20 6.17 -4.22 -15.89
C LEU A 20 5.58 -4.65 -17.23
N LYS A 21 6.45 -4.95 -18.18
CA LYS A 21 6.05 -5.43 -19.52
C LYS A 21 6.10 -6.95 -19.53
N LEU A 22 4.94 -7.56 -19.39
CA LEU A 22 4.82 -9.01 -19.25
C LEU A 22 3.83 -9.57 -20.27
N LYS A 23 4.00 -10.85 -20.60
CA LYS A 23 3.14 -11.55 -21.55
C LYS A 23 2.49 -12.75 -20.89
N GLY A 24 1.31 -13.10 -21.38
CA GLY A 24 0.65 -14.34 -21.02
C GLY A 24 0.32 -14.45 -19.56
N LEU A 25 0.62 -15.60 -18.98
CA LEU A 25 0.25 -15.91 -17.60
C LEU A 25 0.93 -14.98 -16.58
N LYS A 26 2.17 -14.57 -16.86
CA LYS A 26 2.86 -13.62 -15.97
C LYS A 26 2.14 -12.28 -15.89
N SER A 27 1.57 -11.84 -17.02
CA SER A 27 0.76 -10.61 -17.04
C SER A 27 -0.52 -10.78 -16.20
N VAL A 28 -1.14 -11.94 -16.25
CA VAL A 28 -2.33 -12.24 -15.43
C VAL A 28 -1.96 -12.20 -13.95
N HIS A 29 -0.84 -12.82 -13.57
CA HIS A 29 -0.39 -12.83 -12.18
C HIS A 29 -0.09 -11.41 -11.66
N ARG A 30 0.58 -10.60 -12.49
CA ARG A 30 0.85 -9.20 -12.15
C ARG A 30 -0.44 -8.43 -11.91
N THR A 31 -1.41 -8.58 -12.80
CA THR A 31 -2.70 -7.90 -12.68
C THR A 31 -3.47 -8.37 -11.46
N ARG A 32 -3.39 -9.66 -11.16
CA ARG A 32 -4.04 -10.23 -9.97
C ARG A 32 -3.46 -9.61 -8.68
N LEU A 33 -2.14 -9.46 -8.62
CA LEU A 33 -1.51 -8.82 -7.46
C LEU A 33 -1.88 -7.34 -7.35
N ILE A 34 -1.96 -6.63 -8.49
CA ILE A 34 -2.42 -5.24 -8.48
C ILE A 34 -3.81 -5.13 -7.86
N ARG A 35 -4.72 -6.04 -8.21
CA ARG A 35 -6.07 -6.04 -7.63
C ARG A 35 -6.06 -6.25 -6.13
N LEU A 36 -5.26 -7.20 -5.66
CA LEU A 36 -5.13 -7.47 -4.22
C LEU A 36 -4.61 -6.25 -3.48
N LEU A 37 -3.57 -5.63 -4.02
CA LEU A 37 -2.98 -4.42 -3.41
C LEU A 37 -3.92 -3.22 -3.50
N SER A 38 -4.66 -3.09 -4.61
CA SER A 38 -5.62 -1.99 -4.78
C SER A 38 -6.76 -2.09 -3.77
N ASP A 39 -7.25 -3.30 -3.50
CA ASP A 39 -8.27 -3.52 -2.48
C ASP A 39 -7.74 -3.13 -1.09
N LYS A 40 -6.50 -3.49 -0.78
CA LYS A 40 -5.86 -3.11 0.47
C LYS A 40 -5.65 -1.60 0.56
N LEU A 41 -5.24 -0.97 -0.54
CA LEU A 41 -5.05 0.47 -0.58
C LEU A 41 -6.36 1.20 -0.30
N GLN A 42 -7.48 0.71 -0.86
CA GLN A 42 -8.78 1.29 -0.60
C GLN A 42 -9.14 1.21 0.89
N GLU A 43 -8.89 0.08 1.54
CA GLU A 43 -9.08 -0.08 2.97
C GLU A 43 -8.22 0.92 3.75
N VAL A 44 -6.95 1.07 3.37
CA VAL A 44 -6.02 2.01 4.02
C VAL A 44 -6.53 3.44 3.90
N ILE A 45 -7.01 3.84 2.72
CA ILE A 45 -7.55 5.19 2.50
C ILE A 45 -8.75 5.44 3.40
N GLU A 46 -9.66 4.48 3.50
CA GLU A 46 -10.83 4.59 4.36
C GLU A 46 -10.48 4.65 5.84
N GLU A 47 -9.52 3.83 6.26
CA GLU A 47 -9.05 3.82 7.65
C GLU A 47 -8.31 5.10 8.01
N GLU A 48 -7.50 5.64 7.09
CA GLU A 48 -6.84 6.94 7.29
C GLU A 48 -7.86 8.04 7.49
N LYS A 49 -8.90 8.06 6.66
CA LYS A 49 -9.99 9.03 6.78
C LYS A 49 -10.69 8.90 8.13
N SER A 50 -11.02 7.68 8.54
CA SER A 50 -11.66 7.42 9.83
C SER A 50 -10.79 7.87 11.00
N LEU A 51 -9.49 7.65 10.90
CA LEU A 51 -8.54 8.08 11.94
C LEU A 51 -8.54 9.60 12.07
N LYS A 52 -8.47 10.31 10.96
CA LYS A 52 -8.53 11.78 10.95
C LYS A 52 -9.85 12.29 11.50
N GLU A 53 -10.97 11.68 11.11
CA GLU A 53 -12.30 12.06 11.60
C GLU A 53 -12.43 11.83 13.10
N SER A 54 -11.77 10.81 13.65
CA SER A 54 -11.84 10.52 15.08
C SER A 54 -11.20 11.62 15.93
N TYR A 55 -10.28 12.40 15.35
CA TYR A 55 -9.64 13.54 16.02
C TYR A 55 -10.33 14.87 15.69
N ALA A 56 -11.25 14.90 14.74
CA ALA A 56 -11.92 16.12 14.33
C ALA A 56 -12.96 16.56 15.37
N ALA A 57 -13.08 17.87 15.59
CA ALA A 57 -14.17 18.41 16.38
C ALA A 57 -15.52 18.05 15.72
N LYS A 58 -16.54 17.84 16.53
CA LYS A 58 -17.86 17.43 16.04
C LYS A 58 -18.87 18.56 16.22
N ASP A 59 -19.81 18.64 15.27
CA ASP A 59 -20.95 19.55 15.37
C ASP A 59 -22.04 18.92 16.26
N ASP A 60 -23.17 19.63 16.39
CA ASP A 60 -24.29 19.16 17.23
C ASP A 60 -24.92 17.85 16.76
N GLU A 61 -24.71 17.51 15.48
CA GLU A 61 -25.21 16.26 14.89
C GLU A 61 -24.19 15.12 14.97
N GLY A 62 -23.01 15.38 15.56
CA GLY A 62 -21.94 14.39 15.67
C GLY A 62 -21.09 14.24 14.41
N LYS A 63 -21.21 15.16 13.46
CA LYS A 63 -20.42 15.13 12.22
C LYS A 63 -19.12 15.89 12.36
N PRO A 64 -18.04 15.46 11.71
CA PRO A 64 -16.77 16.20 11.76
C PRO A 64 -16.93 17.61 11.19
N ILE A 65 -16.33 18.57 11.88
CA ILE A 65 -16.32 19.98 11.43
C ILE A 65 -15.19 20.14 10.42
N ILE A 66 -15.51 20.73 9.27
CA ILE A 66 -14.56 21.01 8.19
C ILE A 66 -14.42 22.52 8.04
N ILE A 67 -13.19 23.03 8.09
CA ILE A 67 -12.86 24.43 7.89
C ILE A 67 -11.81 24.52 6.79
N ASP A 68 -12.09 25.29 5.73
CA ASP A 68 -11.19 25.45 4.57
C ASP A 68 -10.76 24.11 3.98
N ASP A 69 -11.73 23.20 3.76
CA ASP A 69 -11.54 21.87 3.20
C ASP A 69 -10.69 20.92 4.08
N LYS A 70 -10.50 21.28 5.35
CA LYS A 70 -9.73 20.45 6.29
C LYS A 70 -10.53 20.20 7.56
N TYR A 71 -10.28 19.05 8.17
CA TYR A 71 -10.87 18.73 9.47
C TYR A 71 -10.33 19.70 10.54
N ASP A 72 -11.21 20.13 11.43
CA ASP A 72 -10.86 20.94 12.58
C ASP A 72 -10.31 20.04 13.67
N ILE A 73 -8.98 20.00 13.81
CA ILE A 73 -8.28 19.09 14.73
C ILE A 73 -7.45 19.88 15.71
N GLU A 74 -7.69 19.69 17.01
CA GLU A 74 -6.91 20.32 18.07
C GLU A 74 -5.65 19.52 18.43
N GLU A 75 -5.76 18.19 18.54
CA GLU A 75 -4.66 17.32 18.94
C GLU A 75 -3.82 16.87 17.75
N THR A 76 -3.25 17.82 17.03
CA THR A 76 -2.49 17.55 15.79
C THR A 76 -1.29 16.65 16.00
N GLU A 77 -0.58 16.79 17.14
CA GLU A 77 0.59 15.95 17.41
C GLU A 77 0.21 14.50 17.65
N LYS A 78 -0.89 14.26 18.38
CA LYS A 78 -1.38 12.89 18.62
C LYS A 78 -1.84 12.24 17.32
N LEU A 79 -2.55 13.01 16.48
CA LEU A 79 -2.96 12.51 15.17
C LEU A 79 -1.75 12.15 14.34
N GLN A 80 -0.71 13.00 14.34
CA GLN A 80 0.50 12.72 13.56
C GLN A 80 1.19 11.44 14.02
N GLU A 81 1.30 11.24 15.34
CA GLU A 81 1.86 10.01 15.89
C GLU A 81 1.07 8.77 15.45
N ASP A 82 -0.26 8.85 15.53
CA ASP A 82 -1.12 7.73 15.12
C ASP A 82 -1.03 7.47 13.62
N LEU A 83 -0.95 8.53 12.81
CA LEU A 83 -0.80 8.38 11.36
C LEU A 83 0.53 7.72 11.00
N GLU A 84 1.63 8.11 11.66
CA GLU A 84 2.92 7.47 11.44
C GLU A 84 2.88 5.99 11.79
N ALA A 85 2.31 5.65 12.94
CA ALA A 85 2.16 4.25 13.35
C ALA A 85 1.31 3.47 12.34
N PHE A 86 0.20 4.07 11.92
CA PHE A 86 -0.71 3.46 10.95
C PHE A 86 -0.04 3.21 9.59
N PHE A 87 0.69 4.20 9.07
CA PHE A 87 1.35 4.06 7.77
C PHE A 87 2.50 3.05 7.80
N ASN A 88 3.07 2.79 8.96
CA ASN A 88 4.12 1.80 9.13
C ASN A 88 3.60 0.40 9.42
N GLU A 89 2.30 0.23 9.63
CA GLU A 89 1.69 -1.10 9.75
C GLU A 89 1.82 -1.85 8.42
N LYS A 90 2.04 -3.15 8.51
CA LYS A 90 2.25 -3.97 7.33
C LYS A 90 0.99 -4.73 6.95
N VAL A 91 0.69 -4.71 5.67
CA VAL A 91 -0.30 -5.58 5.05
C VAL A 91 0.42 -6.87 4.66
N VAL A 92 -0.21 -7.99 4.94
CA VAL A 92 0.33 -9.31 4.59
C VAL A 92 -0.59 -9.95 3.54
N ILE A 93 -0.02 -10.30 2.39
CA ILE A 93 -0.69 -11.13 1.41
C ILE A 93 -0.09 -12.51 1.54
N ASP A 94 -0.87 -13.43 2.08
CA ASP A 94 -0.42 -14.77 2.42
C ASP A 94 -0.30 -15.65 1.18
N GLY A 95 0.56 -16.66 1.26
CA GLY A 95 0.77 -17.64 0.22
C GLY A 95 -0.53 -18.33 -0.18
N GLY A 96 -0.97 -19.31 0.57
CA GLY A 96 -2.24 -20.01 0.29
C GLY A 96 -2.64 -20.01 -1.18
N ASP A 97 -3.82 -19.49 -1.48
CA ASP A 97 -4.33 -19.36 -2.84
C ASP A 97 -3.53 -18.39 -3.70
N ASN A 98 -2.75 -17.52 -3.08
CA ASN A 98 -1.94 -16.51 -3.78
C ASN A 98 -0.51 -16.95 -4.02
N GLN A 99 -0.13 -18.16 -3.64
CA GLN A 99 1.24 -18.66 -3.73
C GLN A 99 1.81 -18.55 -5.15
N VAL A 100 1.05 -18.98 -6.14
CA VAL A 100 1.47 -18.95 -7.55
C VAL A 100 1.68 -17.49 -8.00
N THR A 101 0.75 -16.62 -7.64
CA THR A 101 0.80 -15.19 -7.98
C THR A 101 2.05 -14.54 -7.39
N ILE A 102 2.30 -14.75 -6.10
CA ILE A 102 3.44 -14.15 -5.40
C ILE A 102 4.76 -14.60 -6.00
N LYS A 103 4.92 -15.91 -6.22
CA LYS A 103 6.15 -16.44 -6.82
C LYS A 103 6.39 -15.92 -8.23
N SER A 104 5.34 -15.87 -9.03
CA SER A 104 5.42 -15.40 -10.42
C SER A 104 5.83 -13.93 -10.49
N VAL A 105 5.22 -13.08 -9.66
CA VAL A 105 5.55 -11.65 -9.66
C VAL A 105 6.95 -11.41 -9.10
N LYS A 106 7.36 -12.13 -8.07
CA LYS A 106 8.72 -12.03 -7.55
C LYS A 106 9.74 -12.33 -8.65
N GLN A 107 9.53 -13.41 -9.39
CA GLN A 107 10.39 -13.78 -10.52
C GLN A 107 10.41 -12.68 -11.58
N SER A 108 9.26 -12.11 -11.90
CA SER A 108 9.18 -11.02 -12.88
C SER A 108 9.97 -9.80 -12.45
N LEU A 109 9.95 -9.47 -11.16
CA LEU A 109 10.76 -8.37 -10.63
C LEU A 109 12.26 -8.68 -10.69
N GLU A 110 12.67 -9.90 -10.39
CA GLU A 110 14.06 -10.32 -10.47
C GLU A 110 14.60 -10.29 -11.90
N GLU A 111 13.75 -10.61 -12.87
CA GLU A 111 14.11 -10.62 -14.29
C GLU A 111 13.92 -9.27 -14.99
N CYS A 112 13.37 -8.29 -14.28
CA CYS A 112 13.08 -6.98 -14.83
C CYS A 112 14.37 -6.24 -15.23
N ASP A 113 14.41 -5.71 -16.44
CA ASP A 113 15.55 -4.97 -16.96
C ASP A 113 15.30 -3.47 -17.13
N ILE A 114 14.21 -2.98 -16.51
CA ILE A 114 13.87 -1.56 -16.55
C ILE A 114 14.83 -0.77 -15.66
N ASP A 115 15.36 0.33 -16.18
CA ASP A 115 16.19 1.24 -15.40
C ASP A 115 15.30 2.20 -14.60
N TRP A 116 15.07 1.85 -13.34
CA TRP A 116 14.26 2.69 -12.45
C TRP A 116 15.09 3.87 -11.96
N SER A 117 14.47 5.04 -11.88
CA SER A 117 15.13 6.25 -11.36
C SER A 117 14.18 7.06 -10.49
N GLY A 118 14.75 7.94 -9.66
CA GLY A 118 13.98 8.80 -8.78
C GLY A 118 13.10 8.01 -7.82
N GLN A 119 11.87 8.45 -7.63
CA GLN A 119 10.92 7.78 -6.73
C GLN A 119 10.65 6.33 -7.14
N GLN A 120 10.65 6.06 -8.44
CA GLN A 120 10.41 4.69 -8.92
C GLN A 120 11.49 3.71 -8.47
N ALA A 121 12.74 4.17 -8.36
CA ALA A 121 13.82 3.31 -7.85
C ALA A 121 13.56 2.90 -6.39
N TYR A 122 13.09 3.84 -5.57
CA TYR A 122 12.72 3.52 -4.18
C TYR A 122 11.50 2.61 -4.13
N ASP A 123 10.49 2.88 -4.95
CA ASP A 123 9.28 2.07 -4.99
C ASP A 123 9.58 0.63 -5.41
N TYR A 124 10.47 0.46 -6.40
CA TYR A 124 10.90 -0.86 -6.82
C TYR A 124 11.62 -1.60 -5.71
N ALA A 125 12.56 -0.93 -5.04
CA ALA A 125 13.31 -1.53 -3.94
C ALA A 125 12.37 -1.92 -2.79
N ASN A 126 11.43 -1.07 -2.45
CA ASN A 126 10.45 -1.34 -1.39
C ASN A 126 9.60 -2.57 -1.73
N LEU A 127 9.15 -2.67 -2.97
CA LEU A 127 8.37 -3.82 -3.42
C LEU A 127 9.20 -5.10 -3.41
N TYR A 128 10.41 -5.04 -3.93
CA TYR A 128 11.32 -6.18 -3.96
C TYR A 128 11.59 -6.73 -2.55
N GLU A 129 11.89 -5.82 -1.62
CA GLU A 129 12.15 -6.18 -0.23
C GLU A 129 10.91 -6.75 0.46
N ALA A 130 9.72 -6.34 0.06
CA ALA A 130 8.47 -6.84 0.63
C ALA A 130 8.30 -8.34 0.36
N PHE A 131 8.76 -8.82 -0.79
CA PHE A 131 8.74 -10.25 -1.10
C PHE A 131 9.77 -11.02 -0.27
N GLU A 132 10.94 -10.46 -0.09
CA GLU A 132 12.01 -11.11 0.69
C GLU A 132 11.65 -11.16 2.17
N GLY A 133 11.12 -10.08 2.72
CA GLY A 133 10.71 -10.01 4.12
C GLY A 133 9.53 -10.92 4.45
N GLY A 134 8.80 -11.39 3.44
CA GLY A 134 7.66 -12.27 3.63
C GLY A 134 7.98 -13.75 3.58
N ASP A 135 9.23 -14.11 3.39
CA ASP A 135 9.65 -15.48 3.12
C ASP A 135 10.20 -16.19 4.38
N GLU A 136 9.62 -15.92 5.52
CA GLU A 136 10.00 -16.55 6.78
C GLU A 136 9.05 -17.64 7.19
#